data_a6f762721913e03ff87a6cf7b7724be6
#
_entry.id   a6f762721913e03ff87a6cf7b7724be6
#
_cell.length_a   1.000
_cell.length_b   1.000
_cell.length_c   1.000
_cell.angle_alpha   90.00
_cell.angle_beta   90.00
_cell.angle_gamma   90.00
#
_symmetry.space_group_name_H-M   'P 1'
#
loop_
_entity.id
_entity.type
_entity.pdbx_description
1 polymer ?
#
loop_
_entity_poly.entity_id
_entity_poly.type
_entity_poly.pdbx_seq_one_letter_code
_entity_poly.pdbx_strand_id
1 'polypeptide(L)'
;MLTLIIILLGIILSSSTYRKEYMSIDEMKVGLAENPLGLDTSVPRFGWQLVGNPHERGIYQTAYQLEVKDEAGKVVWNSGKVLTDVSQHVTYQGEALKPATRYIWKVKIWNNKGEIAEKDAWFETSLMTSDDKEGWNGARWIGGSDEDMVLYSHYLPVFRLDCSFQMKKQATSRKISFVYGANDERLMNANKNIYHIASGKDESYIKVEFDLSPLKDGRNAWIHIYRAGYRPDDKSSVPLKSFMLPADVLNAENQYQSHTFSLYSDLGFTTLKKGEVQIGEVNLNPLGQGGDFVAFPVVGDVGYALEHVTDFSGVRTDIRNFRSPENKLASVTLDATQLNGVKKCYVQNPSRNAMPMLRTEFETSYDKVRKARLYVTSRGIYEMYLNGQRVGEDYFNPGVTQYNKTHLYQVYDVTKLMVK
;
A
#
# COMPACT_ATOMS: atom_id res chain seq x y z
N MET A 1 -23.62 -56.32 56.40
CA MET A 1 -22.44 -55.65 57.03
C MET A 1 -21.27 -55.46 56.00
N LEU A 2 -21.11 -56.35 55.01
CA LEU A 2 -20.03 -56.24 54.03
C LEU A 2 -20.24 -55.12 53.00
N THR A 3 -21.46 -54.80 52.62
CA THR A 3 -21.79 -53.75 51.61
C THR A 3 -21.57 -52.33 52.12
N LEU A 4 -21.67 -52.09 53.42
CA LEU A 4 -21.45 -50.79 54.03
C LEU A 4 -19.97 -50.42 54.15
N ILE A 5 -19.08 -51.43 54.24
CA ILE A 5 -17.63 -51.25 54.34
C ILE A 5 -17.03 -50.88 52.95
N ILE A 6 -17.60 -51.41 51.88
CA ILE A 6 -17.14 -51.10 50.50
C ILE A 6 -17.48 -49.66 50.11
N ILE A 7 -18.62 -49.12 50.55
CA ILE A 7 -19.01 -47.76 50.30
C ILE A 7 -18.13 -46.75 51.08
N LEU A 8 -17.73 -47.10 52.31
CA LEU A 8 -16.85 -46.27 53.12
C LEU A 8 -15.41 -46.24 52.59
N LEU A 9 -14.89 -47.37 52.03
CA LEU A 9 -13.59 -47.42 51.37
C LEU A 9 -13.57 -46.65 50.04
N GLY A 10 -14.70 -46.61 49.28
CA GLY A 10 -14.83 -45.88 48.03
C GLY A 10 -14.78 -44.33 48.22
N ILE A 11 -15.25 -43.86 49.40
CA ILE A 11 -15.22 -42.41 49.73
C ILE A 11 -13.86 -41.92 50.17
N ILE A 12 -13.00 -42.80 50.67
CA ILE A 12 -11.63 -42.41 51.08
C ILE A 12 -10.66 -42.36 49.92
N LEU A 13 -10.93 -43.02 48.79
CA LEU A 13 -10.07 -43.01 47.59
C LEU A 13 -10.37 -41.87 46.61
N SER A 14 -11.41 -41.07 46.84
CA SER A 14 -11.73 -39.89 46.03
C SER A 14 -11.34 -38.56 46.65
N SER A 15 -10.46 -38.53 47.64
CA SER A 15 -9.77 -37.30 48.01
C SER A 15 -8.75 -36.97 46.91
N SER A 16 -9.23 -36.38 45.82
CA SER A 16 -8.35 -35.62 44.96
C SER A 16 -7.59 -34.64 45.83
N THR A 17 -6.30 -34.83 45.97
CA THR A 17 -5.42 -33.83 46.59
C THR A 17 -5.58 -32.56 45.75
N TYR A 18 -6.50 -31.68 46.18
CA TYR A 18 -6.56 -30.32 45.72
C TYR A 18 -5.21 -29.71 46.16
N ARG A 19 -4.24 -29.72 45.20
CA ARG A 19 -2.99 -29.03 45.42
C ARG A 19 -3.34 -27.56 45.49
N LYS A 20 -3.34 -27.00 46.66
CA LYS A 20 -3.60 -25.59 46.90
C LYS A 20 -2.49 -24.83 46.24
N GLU A 21 -2.66 -24.37 45.01
CA GLU A 21 -1.74 -23.45 44.40
C GLU A 21 -1.85 -22.11 45.14
N TYR A 22 -0.88 -21.84 45.98
CA TYR A 22 -0.84 -20.62 46.79
C TYR A 22 -0.24 -19.44 46.02
N MET A 23 0.51 -19.70 44.95
CA MET A 23 1.17 -18.70 44.14
C MET A 23 1.34 -19.20 42.68
N SER A 24 1.10 -18.33 41.70
CA SER A 24 1.36 -18.60 40.31
C SER A 24 2.03 -17.42 39.61
N ILE A 25 2.47 -17.64 38.40
CA ILE A 25 3.09 -16.60 37.55
C ILE A 25 2.15 -16.34 36.36
N ASP A 26 1.94 -15.09 36.05
CA ASP A 26 1.13 -14.67 34.90
C ASP A 26 1.83 -13.60 34.07
N GLU A 27 1.24 -13.21 32.96
CA GLU A 27 1.71 -12.17 32.04
C GLU A 27 3.23 -12.25 31.77
N MET A 28 3.73 -13.41 31.39
CA MET A 28 5.14 -13.59 31.02
C MET A 28 5.43 -12.89 29.68
N LYS A 29 6.17 -11.80 29.72
CA LYS A 29 6.45 -10.95 28.57
C LYS A 29 7.95 -10.87 28.26
N VAL A 30 8.26 -10.79 26.96
CA VAL A 30 9.58 -10.42 26.45
C VAL A 30 9.41 -9.14 25.61
N GLY A 31 10.07 -8.07 26.00
CA GLY A 31 9.72 -6.74 25.56
C GLY A 31 8.34 -6.34 26.10
N LEU A 32 7.37 -6.14 25.24
CA LEU A 32 5.99 -5.77 25.62
C LEU A 32 4.96 -6.85 25.26
N ALA A 33 5.39 -7.98 24.71
CA ALA A 33 4.51 -9.02 24.17
C ALA A 33 4.70 -10.37 24.86
N GLU A 34 3.61 -11.13 24.96
CA GLU A 34 3.64 -12.54 25.35
C GLU A 34 4.03 -13.40 24.13
N ASN A 35 5.01 -14.28 24.35
CA ASN A 35 5.49 -15.18 23.29
C ASN A 35 5.72 -14.46 21.93
N PRO A 36 6.51 -13.37 21.88
CA PRO A 36 6.69 -12.61 20.65
C PRO A 36 7.35 -13.43 19.56
N LEU A 37 6.78 -13.31 18.36
CA LEU A 37 7.33 -13.82 17.11
C LEU A 37 8.00 -12.67 16.38
N GLY A 38 9.30 -12.81 16.06
CA GLY A 38 10.05 -11.78 15.36
C GLY A 38 10.61 -10.66 16.23
N LEU A 39 11.13 -11.01 17.40
CA LEU A 39 11.75 -10.06 18.30
C LEU A 39 13.08 -9.52 17.72
N ASP A 40 13.14 -8.23 17.42
CA ASP A 40 14.29 -7.59 16.77
C ASP A 40 15.15 -6.82 17.77
N THR A 41 15.69 -7.54 18.75
CA THR A 41 16.65 -7.01 19.71
C THR A 41 17.62 -8.06 20.16
N SER A 42 18.90 -7.69 20.26
CA SER A 42 19.96 -8.56 20.80
C SER A 42 19.92 -8.66 22.32
N VAL A 43 19.23 -7.73 22.99
CA VAL A 43 19.17 -7.62 24.44
C VAL A 43 17.72 -7.52 24.90
N PRO A 44 16.95 -8.63 24.84
CA PRO A 44 15.55 -8.63 25.27
C PRO A 44 15.41 -8.32 26.76
N ARG A 45 14.25 -7.81 27.14
CA ARG A 45 13.87 -7.55 28.53
C ARG A 45 12.70 -8.43 28.89
N PHE A 46 12.83 -9.12 30.03
CA PHE A 46 11.83 -10.03 30.56
C PHE A 46 10.98 -9.36 31.61
N GLY A 47 9.72 -9.76 31.67
CA GLY A 47 8.80 -9.35 32.73
C GLY A 47 7.78 -10.43 33.01
N TRP A 48 7.26 -10.45 34.24
CA TRP A 48 6.22 -11.36 34.68
C TRP A 48 5.44 -10.74 35.84
N GLN A 49 4.25 -11.30 36.12
CA GLN A 49 3.45 -10.93 37.28
C GLN A 49 3.37 -12.10 38.24
N LEU A 50 3.46 -11.80 39.52
CA LEU A 50 3.19 -12.73 40.61
C LEU A 50 1.68 -12.66 40.92
N VAL A 51 1.01 -13.80 40.91
CA VAL A 51 -0.39 -13.95 41.30
C VAL A 51 -0.42 -14.75 42.60
N GLY A 52 -0.82 -14.10 43.69
CA GLY A 52 -0.94 -14.71 45.02
C GLY A 52 -2.34 -15.22 45.28
N ASN A 53 -2.52 -15.87 46.44
CA ASN A 53 -3.83 -16.27 46.93
C ASN A 53 -4.74 -15.03 47.13
N PRO A 54 -5.94 -14.94 46.55
CA PRO A 54 -6.80 -13.78 46.66
C PRO A 54 -7.27 -13.47 48.10
N HIS A 55 -7.15 -14.43 49.01
CA HIS A 55 -7.50 -14.27 50.44
C HIS A 55 -6.31 -13.81 51.29
N GLU A 56 -5.13 -13.67 50.72
CA GLU A 56 -3.93 -13.25 51.43
C GLU A 56 -3.44 -11.88 50.94
N ARG A 57 -2.87 -11.09 51.83
CA ARG A 57 -2.32 -9.77 51.54
C ARG A 57 -0.82 -9.72 51.91
N GLY A 58 -0.11 -8.76 51.29
CA GLY A 58 1.30 -8.52 51.54
C GLY A 58 2.20 -9.64 51.02
N ILE A 59 1.80 -10.32 49.97
CA ILE A 59 2.64 -11.28 49.25
C ILE A 59 3.40 -10.50 48.18
N TYR A 60 4.75 -10.66 48.20
CA TYR A 60 5.64 -10.04 47.22
C TYR A 60 6.83 -10.98 46.95
N GLN A 61 7.40 -10.81 45.75
CA GLN A 61 8.60 -11.53 45.32
C GLN A 61 9.80 -11.12 46.17
N THR A 62 10.63 -12.08 46.55
CA THR A 62 11.90 -11.85 47.22
C THR A 62 13.12 -12.27 46.41
N ALA A 63 12.92 -13.13 45.41
CA ALA A 63 13.93 -13.57 44.49
C ALA A 63 13.33 -14.09 43.17
N TYR A 64 14.16 -14.06 42.13
CA TYR A 64 13.90 -14.80 40.90
C TYR A 64 15.12 -15.58 40.45
N GLN A 65 14.90 -16.52 39.50
CA GLN A 65 15.91 -17.13 38.65
C GLN A 65 15.35 -17.24 37.25
N LEU A 66 16.09 -16.75 36.27
CA LEU A 66 15.78 -16.88 34.84
C LEU A 66 16.71 -17.88 34.16
N GLU A 67 16.18 -18.74 33.36
CA GLU A 67 16.90 -19.62 32.45
C GLU A 67 16.38 -19.50 31.04
N VAL A 68 17.27 -19.35 30.05
CA VAL A 68 16.95 -19.28 28.62
C VAL A 68 17.69 -20.39 27.89
N LYS A 69 16.93 -21.16 27.09
CA LYS A 69 17.42 -22.25 26.25
C LYS A 69 17.15 -22.00 24.80
N ASP A 70 18.03 -22.43 23.92
CA ASP A 70 17.81 -22.47 22.49
C ASP A 70 16.93 -23.68 22.07
N GLU A 71 16.59 -23.79 20.78
CA GLU A 71 15.79 -24.89 20.23
C GLU A 71 16.41 -26.27 20.43
N ALA A 72 17.74 -26.37 20.60
CA ALA A 72 18.45 -27.62 20.89
C ALA A 72 18.45 -27.98 22.38
N GLY A 73 17.90 -27.10 23.24
CA GLY A 73 17.86 -27.28 24.68
C GLY A 73 19.15 -26.82 25.39
N LYS A 74 20.13 -26.22 24.68
CA LYS A 74 21.30 -25.63 25.25
C LYS A 74 20.91 -24.40 26.09
N VAL A 75 21.36 -24.34 27.33
CA VAL A 75 21.23 -23.16 28.18
C VAL A 75 22.17 -22.06 27.63
N VAL A 76 21.57 -20.96 27.17
CA VAL A 76 22.29 -19.78 26.68
C VAL A 76 22.37 -18.66 27.71
N TRP A 77 21.53 -18.74 28.75
CA TRP A 77 21.60 -17.87 29.92
C TRP A 77 20.96 -18.50 31.14
N ASN A 78 21.60 -18.30 32.29
CA ASN A 78 21.04 -18.58 33.60
C ASN A 78 21.46 -17.46 34.55
N SER A 79 20.53 -16.73 35.11
CA SER A 79 20.79 -15.62 36.00
C SER A 79 21.31 -16.05 37.37
N GLY A 80 21.22 -17.35 37.71
CA GLY A 80 21.25 -17.78 39.08
C GLY A 80 20.10 -17.20 39.89
N LYS A 81 20.11 -17.45 41.22
CA LYS A 81 19.11 -16.86 42.13
C LYS A 81 19.49 -15.42 42.46
N VAL A 82 18.66 -14.46 42.02
CA VAL A 82 18.83 -13.03 42.25
C VAL A 82 17.86 -12.58 43.34
N LEU A 83 18.37 -12.03 44.43
CA LEU A 83 17.58 -11.56 45.58
C LEU A 83 17.06 -10.15 45.28
N THR A 84 15.78 -10.05 44.84
CA THR A 84 15.11 -8.80 44.50
C THR A 84 13.61 -9.00 44.34
N ASP A 85 12.87 -7.94 44.49
CA ASP A 85 11.44 -7.85 44.19
C ASP A 85 11.14 -7.39 42.73
N VAL A 86 12.17 -7.05 41.97
CA VAL A 86 12.08 -6.64 40.57
C VAL A 86 11.55 -7.80 39.72
N SER A 87 10.45 -7.59 39.02
CA SER A 87 9.83 -8.56 38.11
C SER A 87 9.59 -8.00 36.70
N GLN A 88 10.09 -6.79 36.43
CA GLN A 88 9.91 -6.10 35.15
C GLN A 88 11.24 -5.59 34.61
N HIS A 89 11.37 -5.55 33.30
CA HIS A 89 12.55 -5.05 32.58
C HIS A 89 13.88 -5.76 32.96
N VAL A 90 13.82 -7.04 33.35
CA VAL A 90 15.02 -7.85 33.62
C VAL A 90 15.75 -8.08 32.29
N THR A 91 16.92 -7.49 32.18
CA THR A 91 17.72 -7.47 30.94
C THR A 91 18.46 -8.79 30.73
N TYR A 92 18.39 -9.31 29.50
CA TYR A 92 19.15 -10.47 29.06
C TYR A 92 20.68 -10.21 29.17
N GLN A 93 21.40 -11.17 29.70
CA GLN A 93 22.88 -11.09 29.89
C GLN A 93 23.59 -12.39 29.47
N GLY A 94 22.95 -13.16 28.60
CA GLY A 94 23.49 -14.44 28.14
C GLY A 94 24.34 -14.36 26.88
N GLU A 95 24.52 -15.49 26.22
CA GLU A 95 25.20 -15.57 24.92
C GLU A 95 24.45 -14.78 23.86
N ALA A 96 25.15 -14.31 22.82
CA ALA A 96 24.51 -13.61 21.69
C ALA A 96 23.40 -14.46 21.07
N LEU A 97 22.21 -13.87 20.94
CA LEU A 97 21.08 -14.52 20.33
C LEU A 97 21.27 -14.64 18.81
N LYS A 98 20.83 -15.76 18.24
CA LYS A 98 20.90 -16.03 16.81
C LYS A 98 19.64 -15.53 16.09
N PRO A 99 19.74 -15.09 14.82
CA PRO A 99 18.57 -14.74 14.01
C PRO A 99 17.60 -15.91 13.81
N ALA A 100 16.32 -15.61 13.60
CA ALA A 100 15.24 -16.56 13.25
C ALA A 100 15.20 -17.81 14.16
N THR A 101 15.56 -17.63 15.43
CA THR A 101 15.71 -18.74 16.38
C THR A 101 14.71 -18.61 17.52
N ARG A 102 14.06 -19.73 17.85
CA ARG A 102 13.17 -19.80 19.00
C ARG A 102 13.98 -20.10 20.27
N TYR A 103 13.62 -19.40 21.33
CA TYR A 103 14.14 -19.61 22.67
C TYR A 103 13.00 -19.90 23.64
N ILE A 104 13.24 -20.83 24.56
CA ILE A 104 12.34 -21.11 25.67
C ILE A 104 12.99 -20.50 26.90
N TRP A 105 12.22 -19.77 27.68
CA TRP A 105 12.67 -19.22 28.91
C TRP A 105 11.77 -19.61 30.06
N LYS A 106 12.41 -19.86 31.21
CA LYS A 106 11.75 -20.24 32.44
C LYS A 106 12.07 -19.18 33.48
N VAL A 107 11.06 -18.76 34.22
CA VAL A 107 11.21 -18.01 35.43
C VAL A 107 10.79 -18.84 36.63
N LYS A 108 11.62 -18.85 37.65
CA LYS A 108 11.37 -19.38 38.99
C LYS A 108 11.38 -18.22 39.96
N ILE A 109 10.34 -18.07 40.77
CA ILE A 109 10.22 -16.99 41.76
C ILE A 109 10.05 -17.53 43.18
N TRP A 110 10.53 -16.78 44.13
CA TRP A 110 10.33 -16.99 45.57
C TRP A 110 9.61 -15.79 46.16
N ASN A 111 8.64 -16.02 47.05
CA ASN A 111 7.96 -14.95 47.75
C ASN A 111 8.46 -14.82 49.21
N ASN A 112 7.95 -13.82 49.92
CA ASN A 112 8.27 -13.53 51.31
C ASN A 112 7.76 -14.57 52.31
N LYS A 113 6.99 -15.58 51.84
CA LYS A 113 6.53 -16.70 52.66
C LYS A 113 7.28 -18.00 52.39
N GLY A 114 8.27 -17.95 51.54
CA GLY A 114 9.06 -19.12 51.16
C GLY A 114 8.42 -20.01 50.10
N GLU A 115 7.28 -19.61 49.51
CA GLU A 115 6.63 -20.32 48.43
C GLU A 115 7.41 -20.12 47.12
N ILE A 116 7.30 -21.10 46.23
CA ILE A 116 8.01 -21.11 44.93
C ILE A 116 6.96 -21.36 43.81
N ALA A 117 7.07 -20.59 42.73
CA ALA A 117 6.39 -20.84 41.48
C ALA A 117 7.36 -20.84 40.30
N GLU A 118 7.06 -21.65 39.28
CA GLU A 118 7.83 -21.72 38.07
C GLU A 118 6.86 -21.68 36.87
N LYS A 119 7.24 -21.00 35.78
CA LYS A 119 6.50 -20.99 34.53
C LYS A 119 7.44 -20.82 33.36
N ASP A 120 7.11 -21.47 32.23
CA ASP A 120 7.83 -21.39 30.98
C ASP A 120 7.06 -20.51 29.98
N ALA A 121 7.81 -19.81 29.12
CA ALA A 121 7.32 -19.11 27.96
C ALA A 121 8.37 -19.18 26.85
N TRP A 122 8.07 -18.60 25.69
CA TRP A 122 9.02 -18.59 24.58
C TRP A 122 9.08 -17.21 23.91
N PHE A 123 10.10 -16.99 23.13
CA PHE A 123 10.19 -15.93 22.15
C PHE A 123 10.96 -16.43 20.92
N GLU A 124 10.76 -15.78 19.78
CA GLU A 124 11.50 -16.08 18.56
C GLU A 124 12.11 -14.78 18.04
N THR A 125 13.41 -14.82 17.77
CA THR A 125 14.13 -13.66 17.22
C THR A 125 13.76 -13.46 15.75
N SER A 126 13.87 -12.21 15.30
CA SER A 126 13.69 -11.80 13.92
C SER A 126 14.96 -12.02 13.08
N LEU A 127 15.11 -11.27 12.00
CA LEU A 127 16.31 -11.30 11.16
C LEU A 127 17.54 -10.70 11.87
N MET A 128 17.34 -9.83 12.84
CA MET A 128 18.38 -9.24 13.71
C MET A 128 19.54 -8.57 12.96
N THR A 129 19.29 -8.08 11.77
CA THR A 129 20.27 -7.39 10.94
C THR A 129 19.63 -6.22 10.21
N SER A 130 20.42 -5.17 10.02
CA SER A 130 20.07 -4.04 9.16
C SER A 130 20.57 -4.22 7.72
N ASP A 131 21.33 -5.28 7.44
CA ASP A 131 21.80 -5.60 6.10
C ASP A 131 20.73 -6.29 5.29
N ASP A 132 20.23 -5.61 4.26
CA ASP A 132 19.18 -6.10 3.36
C ASP A 132 19.60 -7.37 2.60
N LYS A 133 20.90 -7.63 2.43
CA LYS A 133 21.39 -8.78 1.67
C LYS A 133 21.55 -10.02 2.53
N GLU A 134 22.11 -9.86 3.71
CA GLU A 134 22.37 -10.99 4.60
C GLU A 134 21.12 -11.45 5.35
N GLY A 135 20.35 -10.51 5.92
CA GLY A 135 19.17 -10.83 6.72
C GLY A 135 18.04 -11.45 5.91
N TRP A 136 17.87 -11.02 4.69
CA TRP A 136 16.79 -11.47 3.82
C TRP A 136 17.13 -12.70 2.95
N ASN A 137 18.32 -13.27 3.14
CA ASN A 137 18.75 -14.52 2.48
C ASN A 137 18.45 -14.57 0.98
N GLY A 138 18.78 -13.48 0.26
CA GLY A 138 18.58 -13.37 -1.18
C GLY A 138 17.17 -12.98 -1.63
N ALA A 139 16.25 -12.69 -0.72
CA ALA A 139 14.95 -12.12 -1.07
C ALA A 139 15.14 -10.78 -1.80
N ARG A 140 14.25 -10.49 -2.74
CA ARG A 140 14.31 -9.28 -3.57
C ARG A 140 13.00 -8.52 -3.47
N TRP A 141 13.09 -7.21 -3.67
CA TRP A 141 11.90 -6.42 -3.90
C TRP A 141 11.20 -6.90 -5.17
N ILE A 142 9.91 -7.14 -5.05
CA ILE A 142 9.03 -7.47 -6.17
C ILE A 142 8.01 -6.37 -6.32
N GLY A 143 7.58 -6.11 -7.54
CA GLY A 143 6.61 -5.08 -7.84
C GLY A 143 6.28 -5.09 -9.31
N GLY A 144 5.37 -4.24 -9.68
CA GLY A 144 5.09 -3.95 -11.06
C GLY A 144 6.20 -3.13 -11.73
N SER A 145 6.05 -2.91 -13.03
CA SER A 145 6.84 -1.93 -13.78
C SER A 145 6.51 -0.51 -13.31
N ASP A 146 7.30 0.49 -13.75
CA ASP A 146 6.95 1.90 -13.53
C ASP A 146 5.54 2.25 -14.08
N GLU A 147 5.06 1.48 -15.05
CA GLU A 147 3.70 1.59 -15.59
C GLU A 147 2.61 1.11 -14.61
N ASP A 148 2.96 0.26 -13.65
CA ASP A 148 2.05 -0.21 -12.60
C ASP A 148 2.04 0.71 -11.37
N MET A 149 2.99 1.63 -11.27
CA MET A 149 3.06 2.66 -10.22
C MET A 149 2.05 3.81 -10.44
N VAL A 150 0.91 3.51 -11.01
CA VAL A 150 -0.11 4.47 -11.45
C VAL A 150 -1.12 4.82 -10.36
N LEU A 151 -0.86 4.40 -9.14
CA LEU A 151 -1.79 4.44 -8.01
C LEU A 151 -2.51 5.79 -7.79
N TYR A 152 -1.88 6.88 -8.16
CA TYR A 152 -2.44 8.22 -7.94
C TYR A 152 -2.63 9.01 -9.23
N SER A 153 -2.41 8.43 -10.39
CA SER A 153 -2.50 9.18 -11.65
C SER A 153 -3.88 9.77 -11.90
N HIS A 154 -4.94 9.09 -11.45
CA HIS A 154 -6.32 9.58 -11.55
C HIS A 154 -6.54 10.90 -10.78
N TYR A 155 -5.93 11.05 -9.61
CA TYR A 155 -6.09 12.22 -8.73
C TYR A 155 -4.91 13.18 -8.77
N LEU A 156 -3.98 13.04 -9.72
CA LEU A 156 -2.85 13.96 -9.81
C LEU A 156 -3.32 15.38 -10.14
N PRO A 157 -3.03 16.37 -9.26
CA PRO A 157 -3.36 17.77 -9.52
C PRO A 157 -2.23 18.51 -10.25
N VAL A 158 -1.02 17.92 -10.26
CA VAL A 158 0.18 18.46 -10.92
C VAL A 158 0.77 17.37 -11.80
N PHE A 159 0.69 17.54 -13.11
CA PHE A 159 0.98 16.50 -14.07
C PHE A 159 1.40 17.04 -15.44
N ARG A 160 1.94 16.15 -16.28
CA ARG A 160 2.12 16.36 -17.71
C ARG A 160 1.35 15.29 -18.48
N LEU A 161 0.63 15.71 -19.52
CA LEU A 161 0.04 14.83 -20.52
C LEU A 161 0.74 15.04 -21.86
N ASP A 162 1.20 13.94 -22.47
CA ASP A 162 1.70 13.95 -23.85
C ASP A 162 0.62 13.38 -24.76
N CYS A 163 -0.02 14.23 -25.56
CA CYS A 163 -1.06 13.90 -26.51
C CYS A 163 -0.42 13.63 -27.87
N SER A 164 -0.47 12.39 -28.34
CA SER A 164 0.12 11.95 -29.61
C SER A 164 -0.94 11.55 -30.61
N PHE A 165 -0.74 11.94 -31.87
CA PHE A 165 -1.61 11.55 -32.97
C PHE A 165 -0.90 11.70 -34.34
N GLN A 166 -1.44 11.00 -35.35
CA GLN A 166 -1.04 11.14 -36.75
C GLN A 166 -2.31 11.16 -37.61
N MET A 167 -2.54 12.24 -38.36
CA MET A 167 -3.66 12.34 -39.30
C MET A 167 -3.44 11.41 -40.50
N LYS A 168 -4.47 10.65 -40.90
CA LYS A 168 -4.45 9.81 -42.10
C LYS A 168 -4.61 10.67 -43.33
N LYS A 169 -3.99 10.27 -44.47
CA LYS A 169 -4.09 11.01 -45.73
C LYS A 169 -5.52 11.10 -46.26
N GLN A 170 -6.32 10.07 -45.98
CA GLN A 170 -7.74 9.96 -46.40
C GLN A 170 -8.74 10.52 -45.35
N ALA A 171 -8.24 11.23 -44.30
CA ALA A 171 -9.10 11.79 -43.27
C ALA A 171 -10.19 12.70 -43.84
N THR A 172 -11.43 12.43 -43.45
CA THR A 172 -12.59 13.25 -43.79
C THR A 172 -12.74 14.43 -42.85
N SER A 173 -12.50 14.20 -41.57
CA SER A 173 -12.33 15.23 -40.56
C SER A 173 -10.85 15.49 -40.27
N ARG A 174 -10.56 16.72 -39.93
CA ARG A 174 -9.22 17.15 -39.57
C ARG A 174 -9.14 17.61 -38.10
N LYS A 175 -10.04 17.10 -37.27
CA LYS A 175 -10.11 17.41 -35.84
C LYS A 175 -9.90 16.18 -35.02
N ILE A 176 -9.12 16.30 -33.96
CA ILE A 176 -8.97 15.28 -32.94
C ILE A 176 -9.05 15.92 -31.56
N SER A 177 -9.76 15.28 -30.63
CA SER A 177 -9.96 15.80 -29.29
C SER A 177 -9.52 14.80 -28.23
N PHE A 178 -8.65 15.25 -27.36
CA PHE A 178 -8.22 14.55 -26.16
C PHE A 178 -9.05 15.02 -24.98
N VAL A 179 -9.35 14.10 -24.06
CA VAL A 179 -10.17 14.36 -22.87
C VAL A 179 -9.39 13.93 -21.64
N TYR A 180 -9.44 14.75 -20.59
CA TYR A 180 -8.93 14.42 -19.26
C TYR A 180 -9.76 15.10 -18.18
N GLY A 181 -9.51 14.78 -16.93
CA GLY A 181 -10.27 15.34 -15.80
C GLY A 181 -11.74 14.92 -15.80
N ALA A 182 -12.08 13.84 -16.53
CA ALA A 182 -13.44 13.36 -16.56
C ALA A 182 -13.76 12.51 -15.31
N ASN A 183 -15.05 12.50 -14.94
CA ASN A 183 -15.59 11.69 -13.84
C ASN A 183 -14.90 11.93 -12.48
N ASP A 184 -14.50 13.16 -12.20
CA ASP A 184 -13.96 13.54 -10.90
C ASP A 184 -15.05 13.42 -9.82
N GLU A 185 -14.83 12.57 -8.82
CA GLU A 185 -15.77 12.36 -7.72
C GLU A 185 -16.11 13.65 -6.96
N ARG A 186 -15.21 14.62 -6.93
CA ARG A 186 -15.47 15.94 -6.31
C ARG A 186 -16.56 16.72 -7.07
N LEU A 187 -16.69 16.50 -8.37
CA LEU A 187 -17.71 17.11 -9.24
C LEU A 187 -18.96 16.25 -9.34
N MET A 188 -18.84 14.94 -9.16
CA MET A 188 -19.99 14.02 -9.16
C MET A 188 -20.79 14.06 -7.85
N ASN A 189 -20.27 14.65 -6.81
CA ASN A 189 -20.92 14.84 -5.53
C ASN A 189 -21.07 16.34 -5.20
N ALA A 190 -22.28 16.86 -5.35
CA ALA A 190 -22.60 18.27 -5.12
C ALA A 190 -22.16 18.79 -3.72
N ASN A 191 -22.06 17.91 -2.72
CA ASN A 191 -21.63 18.30 -1.37
C ASN A 191 -20.12 18.45 -1.25
N LYS A 192 -19.34 18.01 -2.25
CA LYS A 192 -17.89 18.10 -2.26
C LYS A 192 -17.32 19.29 -3.01
N ASN A 193 -18.17 20.12 -3.66
CA ASN A 193 -17.70 21.29 -4.39
C ASN A 193 -18.46 22.56 -4.01
N ILE A 194 -17.78 23.69 -4.09
CA ILE A 194 -18.32 24.99 -3.61
C ILE A 194 -19.47 25.52 -4.46
N TYR A 195 -19.64 25.03 -5.67
CA TYR A 195 -20.73 25.43 -6.54
C TYR A 195 -21.96 24.57 -6.37
N HIS A 196 -21.88 23.51 -5.56
CA HIS A 196 -22.94 22.53 -5.38
C HIS A 196 -23.46 21.95 -6.73
N ILE A 197 -22.55 21.78 -7.69
CA ILE A 197 -22.85 21.21 -8.99
C ILE A 197 -22.79 19.71 -8.86
N ALA A 198 -23.83 19.01 -9.33
CA ALA A 198 -23.77 17.58 -9.53
C ALA A 198 -23.59 17.31 -11.03
N SER A 199 -22.41 16.89 -11.44
CA SER A 199 -22.15 16.38 -12.78
C SER A 199 -22.37 14.88 -12.81
N GLY A 200 -23.13 14.38 -13.77
CA GLY A 200 -23.27 12.95 -14.02
C GLY A 200 -22.01 12.36 -14.67
N LYS A 201 -22.05 11.05 -14.91
CA LYS A 201 -20.98 10.36 -15.62
C LYS A 201 -20.79 10.98 -17.02
N ASP A 202 -19.53 11.27 -17.36
CA ASP A 202 -19.08 11.84 -18.64
C ASP A 202 -19.61 13.28 -18.93
N GLU A 203 -20.09 13.99 -17.91
CA GLU A 203 -20.59 15.36 -18.03
C GLU A 203 -19.53 16.42 -17.67
N SER A 204 -18.55 16.06 -16.83
CA SER A 204 -17.44 16.92 -16.46
C SER A 204 -16.15 16.45 -17.11
N TYR A 205 -15.44 17.36 -17.78
CA TYR A 205 -14.16 17.07 -18.42
C TYR A 205 -13.46 18.34 -18.90
N ILE A 206 -12.15 18.20 -19.18
CA ILE A 206 -11.38 19.11 -20.02
C ILE A 206 -11.18 18.45 -21.38
N LYS A 207 -11.50 19.18 -22.48
CA LYS A 207 -11.26 18.71 -23.83
C LYS A 207 -10.25 19.61 -24.53
N VAL A 208 -9.24 19.01 -25.13
CA VAL A 208 -8.21 19.64 -25.94
C VAL A 208 -8.42 19.20 -27.38
N GLU A 209 -8.92 20.08 -28.21
CA GLU A 209 -9.21 19.81 -29.63
C GLU A 209 -8.12 20.41 -30.50
N PHE A 210 -7.50 19.60 -31.34
CA PHE A 210 -6.61 20.01 -32.41
C PHE A 210 -7.40 20.12 -33.70
N ASP A 211 -7.55 21.34 -34.23
CA ASP A 211 -8.24 21.61 -35.50
C ASP A 211 -7.23 21.91 -36.62
N LEU A 212 -7.01 20.91 -37.47
CA LEU A 212 -6.14 20.98 -38.63
C LEU A 212 -6.91 21.38 -39.89
N SER A 213 -8.23 21.68 -39.80
CA SER A 213 -9.05 22.01 -40.97
C SER A 213 -8.58 23.24 -41.74
N PRO A 214 -8.10 24.32 -41.07
CA PRO A 214 -7.65 25.51 -41.77
C PRO A 214 -6.42 25.31 -42.66
N LEU A 215 -5.65 24.24 -42.44
CA LEU A 215 -4.48 23.91 -43.28
C LEU A 215 -4.86 23.62 -44.74
N LYS A 216 -6.09 23.21 -45.03
CA LYS A 216 -6.60 23.04 -46.39
C LYS A 216 -6.57 24.33 -47.21
N ASP A 217 -6.75 25.44 -46.50
CA ASP A 217 -6.87 26.77 -47.10
C ASP A 217 -5.56 27.60 -46.93
N GLY A 218 -4.46 26.91 -46.56
CA GLY A 218 -3.15 27.56 -46.32
C GLY A 218 -3.14 28.41 -45.05
N ARG A 219 -4.10 28.22 -44.12
CA ARG A 219 -4.15 28.94 -42.84
C ARG A 219 -3.63 28.05 -41.74
N ASN A 220 -3.24 28.67 -40.59
CA ASN A 220 -2.71 27.95 -39.47
C ASN A 220 -3.75 27.06 -38.79
N ALA A 221 -3.31 25.93 -38.27
CA ALA A 221 -4.11 25.05 -37.39
C ALA A 221 -4.34 25.70 -36.01
N TRP A 222 -5.28 25.16 -35.26
CA TRP A 222 -5.67 25.68 -33.95
C TRP A 222 -5.69 24.58 -32.90
N ILE A 223 -5.49 24.98 -31.63
CA ILE A 223 -5.85 24.21 -30.43
C ILE A 223 -6.97 24.93 -29.72
N HIS A 224 -8.08 24.23 -29.45
CA HIS A 224 -9.18 24.73 -28.69
C HIS A 224 -9.30 23.98 -27.37
N ILE A 225 -9.38 24.71 -26.26
CA ILE A 225 -9.53 24.15 -24.91
C ILE A 225 -10.96 24.41 -24.43
N TYR A 226 -11.64 23.35 -24.05
CA TYR A 226 -12.99 23.38 -23.49
C TYR A 226 -12.95 22.89 -22.04
N ARG A 227 -13.77 23.50 -21.19
CA ARG A 227 -14.06 23.03 -19.85
C ARG A 227 -15.56 22.80 -19.74
N ALA A 228 -15.95 21.65 -19.22
CA ALA A 228 -17.35 21.27 -19.04
C ALA A 228 -17.57 20.73 -17.61
N GLY A 229 -18.66 21.13 -16.97
CA GLY A 229 -19.10 20.61 -15.69
C GLY A 229 -18.30 21.02 -14.46
N TYR A 230 -17.35 21.94 -14.59
CA TYR A 230 -16.57 22.50 -13.48
C TYR A 230 -17.19 23.76 -12.89
N ARG A 231 -18.01 24.46 -13.68
CA ARG A 231 -18.78 25.63 -13.27
C ARG A 231 -20.19 25.58 -13.87
N PRO A 232 -21.17 26.32 -13.28
CA PRO A 232 -22.53 26.38 -13.82
C PRO A 232 -22.59 26.99 -15.22
N ASP A 233 -21.66 27.87 -15.56
CA ASP A 233 -21.58 28.60 -16.84
C ASP A 233 -20.65 27.95 -17.87
N ASP A 234 -20.03 26.83 -17.55
CA ASP A 234 -19.18 26.06 -18.49
C ASP A 234 -20.03 25.57 -19.68
N LYS A 235 -19.48 25.70 -20.89
CA LYS A 235 -20.12 25.28 -22.12
C LYS A 235 -19.24 24.31 -22.90
N SER A 236 -19.70 23.08 -23.07
CA SER A 236 -18.98 22.05 -23.81
C SER A 236 -18.77 22.34 -25.31
N SER A 237 -19.54 23.29 -25.86
CA SER A 237 -19.52 23.68 -27.28
C SER A 237 -18.76 24.96 -27.57
N VAL A 238 -18.37 25.73 -26.56
CA VAL A 238 -17.63 27.00 -26.71
C VAL A 238 -16.26 26.84 -26.05
N PRO A 239 -15.14 27.04 -26.79
CA PRO A 239 -13.84 26.95 -26.19
C PRO A 239 -13.61 28.03 -25.15
N LEU A 240 -13.07 27.65 -24.01
CA LEU A 240 -12.62 28.56 -22.96
C LEU A 240 -11.44 29.41 -23.45
N LYS A 241 -10.57 28.78 -24.25
CA LYS A 241 -9.39 29.42 -24.85
C LYS A 241 -9.03 28.73 -26.16
N SER A 242 -8.50 29.51 -27.10
CA SER A 242 -8.00 29.00 -28.38
C SER A 242 -6.61 29.55 -28.66
N PHE A 243 -5.74 28.70 -29.23
CA PHE A 243 -4.37 29.06 -29.61
C PHE A 243 -4.15 28.71 -31.07
N MET A 244 -3.62 29.67 -31.83
CA MET A 244 -3.16 29.41 -33.19
C MET A 244 -1.82 28.67 -33.13
N LEU A 245 -1.70 27.58 -33.85
CA LEU A 245 -0.45 26.85 -33.96
C LEU A 245 0.49 27.59 -34.92
N PRO A 246 1.76 27.84 -34.48
CA PRO A 246 2.76 28.40 -35.38
C PRO A 246 3.02 27.48 -36.58
N ALA A 247 3.30 28.07 -37.76
CA ALA A 247 3.49 27.32 -39.00
C ALA A 247 4.76 26.45 -39.01
N ASP A 248 5.73 26.77 -38.19
CA ASP A 248 6.93 25.93 -37.98
C ASP A 248 6.65 24.73 -37.05
N VAL A 249 5.57 24.77 -36.27
CA VAL A 249 5.15 23.69 -35.38
C VAL A 249 4.29 22.66 -36.13
N LEU A 250 3.26 23.12 -36.84
CA LEU A 250 2.33 22.27 -37.59
C LEU A 250 1.81 23.03 -38.82
N ASN A 251 2.02 22.47 -40.01
CA ASN A 251 1.70 23.08 -41.30
C ASN A 251 1.20 22.05 -42.33
N ALA A 252 0.96 22.48 -43.56
CA ALA A 252 0.48 21.61 -44.62
C ALA A 252 1.51 20.52 -45.05
N GLU A 253 2.79 20.74 -44.87
CA GLU A 253 3.84 19.80 -45.28
C GLU A 253 3.99 18.66 -44.27
N ASN A 254 3.89 18.98 -42.95
CA ASN A 254 4.09 17.99 -41.87
C ASN A 254 2.76 17.43 -41.27
N GLN A 255 1.59 17.88 -41.71
CA GLN A 255 0.29 17.53 -41.14
C GLN A 255 -0.03 16.03 -41.05
N TYR A 256 0.63 15.21 -41.90
CA TYR A 256 0.48 13.75 -41.91
C TYR A 256 1.56 13.01 -41.12
N GLN A 257 2.47 13.73 -40.52
CA GLN A 257 3.48 13.14 -39.63
C GLN A 257 2.89 12.87 -38.24
N SER A 258 3.61 12.11 -37.44
CA SER A 258 3.26 11.93 -36.04
C SER A 258 3.60 13.19 -35.25
N HIS A 259 2.62 13.66 -34.47
CA HIS A 259 2.77 14.83 -33.61
C HIS A 259 2.55 14.44 -32.15
N THR A 260 3.34 15.02 -31.26
CA THR A 260 3.14 14.94 -29.81
C THR A 260 3.14 16.35 -29.25
N PHE A 261 2.09 16.70 -28.52
CA PHE A 261 1.97 17.95 -27.79
C PHE A 261 1.92 17.66 -26.29
N SER A 262 2.63 18.46 -25.52
CA SER A 262 2.71 18.35 -24.07
C SER A 262 1.85 19.41 -23.39
N LEU A 263 1.05 18.97 -22.44
CA LEU A 263 0.22 19.80 -21.60
C LEU A 263 0.75 19.65 -20.17
N TYR A 264 1.29 20.71 -19.63
CA TYR A 264 1.77 20.81 -18.25
C TYR A 264 0.69 21.47 -17.41
N SER A 265 0.19 20.81 -16.39
CA SER A 265 -0.83 21.34 -15.49
C SER A 265 -0.32 21.39 -14.07
N ASP A 266 -0.46 22.55 -13.45
CA ASP A 266 -0.18 22.79 -12.03
C ASP A 266 -1.44 23.41 -11.42
N LEU A 267 -2.23 22.60 -10.69
CA LEU A 267 -3.49 23.00 -10.05
C LEU A 267 -4.42 23.77 -11.02
N GLY A 268 -4.45 23.35 -12.29
CA GLY A 268 -5.27 23.95 -13.34
C GLY A 268 -4.58 25.07 -14.16
N PHE A 269 -3.44 25.59 -13.72
CA PHE A 269 -2.60 26.43 -14.57
C PHE A 269 -1.91 25.55 -15.60
N THR A 270 -2.26 25.74 -16.86
CA THR A 270 -1.91 24.80 -17.93
C THR A 270 -1.10 25.47 -19.00
N THR A 271 0.10 24.96 -19.28
CA THR A 271 0.98 25.36 -20.37
C THR A 271 1.00 24.29 -21.45
N LEU A 272 0.81 24.71 -22.70
CA LEU A 272 0.86 23.84 -23.89
C LEU A 272 2.20 24.03 -24.61
N LYS A 273 2.85 22.93 -24.95
CA LYS A 273 4.13 22.92 -25.66
C LYS A 273 4.18 21.88 -26.77
N LYS A 274 5.06 22.09 -27.75
CA LYS A 274 5.54 21.06 -28.68
C LYS A 274 7.07 21.08 -28.66
N GLY A 275 7.68 20.07 -28.07
CA GLY A 275 9.11 20.13 -27.74
C GLY A 275 9.37 21.33 -26.82
N GLU A 276 10.31 22.18 -27.22
CA GLU A 276 10.64 23.40 -26.45
C GLU A 276 9.77 24.61 -26.81
N VAL A 277 8.95 24.50 -27.87
CA VAL A 277 8.10 25.61 -28.33
C VAL A 277 6.85 25.71 -27.45
N GLN A 278 6.71 26.81 -26.74
CA GLN A 278 5.49 27.12 -25.99
C GLN A 278 4.42 27.65 -26.93
N ILE A 279 3.24 26.99 -26.93
CA ILE A 279 2.08 27.36 -27.77
C ILE A 279 1.20 28.38 -27.05
N GLY A 280 1.00 28.18 -25.76
CA GLY A 280 0.18 29.09 -24.96
C GLY A 280 -0.06 28.61 -23.54
N GLU A 281 -0.79 29.44 -22.80
CA GLU A 281 -1.15 29.18 -21.40
C GLU A 281 -2.62 29.48 -21.15
N VAL A 282 -3.23 28.67 -20.29
CA VAL A 282 -4.61 28.85 -19.85
C VAL A 282 -4.78 28.46 -18.39
N ASN A 283 -5.54 29.23 -17.66
CA ASN A 283 -5.96 28.85 -16.32
C ASN A 283 -7.28 28.11 -16.40
N LEU A 284 -7.27 26.83 -16.10
CA LEU A 284 -8.46 25.95 -16.08
C LEU A 284 -9.12 25.89 -14.70
N ASN A 285 -8.51 26.49 -13.66
CA ASN A 285 -9.08 26.52 -12.34
C ASN A 285 -10.38 27.36 -12.36
N PRO A 286 -11.51 26.79 -11.92
CA PRO A 286 -12.79 27.49 -11.90
C PRO A 286 -12.80 28.79 -11.08
N LEU A 287 -11.98 28.87 -10.04
CA LEU A 287 -11.86 30.04 -9.19
C LEU A 287 -10.86 31.08 -9.69
N GLY A 288 -10.12 30.78 -10.76
CA GLY A 288 -9.11 31.67 -11.31
C GLY A 288 -7.82 31.75 -10.50
N GLN A 289 -7.74 31.09 -9.35
CA GLN A 289 -6.56 31.02 -8.48
C GLN A 289 -6.28 29.56 -8.12
N GLY A 290 -5.02 29.21 -7.92
CA GLY A 290 -4.63 27.90 -7.43
C GLY A 290 -4.95 27.75 -5.95
N GLY A 291 -5.21 26.54 -5.54
CA GLY A 291 -5.50 26.20 -4.15
C GLY A 291 -6.98 26.20 -3.82
N ASP A 292 -7.28 25.59 -2.75
CA ASP A 292 -8.51 25.45 -2.03
C ASP A 292 -9.71 24.78 -2.70
N PHE A 293 -9.94 23.55 -2.32
CA PHE A 293 -11.20 22.85 -2.17
C PHE A 293 -11.92 22.41 -3.41
N VAL A 294 -11.61 22.92 -4.57
CA VAL A 294 -12.52 22.63 -5.62
C VAL A 294 -11.82 22.41 -6.88
N ALA A 295 -12.09 21.39 -7.46
CA ALA A 295 -12.30 21.32 -8.86
C ALA A 295 -11.26 22.00 -9.78
N PHE A 296 -10.03 22.30 -9.32
CA PHE A 296 -8.95 22.40 -10.30
C PHE A 296 -8.82 21.04 -11.00
N PRO A 297 -8.65 21.02 -12.33
CA PRO A 297 -8.56 19.76 -13.06
C PRO A 297 -7.43 18.89 -12.55
N VAL A 298 -7.78 17.66 -12.16
CA VAL A 298 -6.84 16.54 -11.95
C VAL A 298 -6.77 15.73 -13.25
N VAL A 299 -5.93 14.71 -13.30
CA VAL A 299 -5.88 13.81 -14.46
C VAL A 299 -7.28 13.23 -14.75
N GLY A 300 -7.97 12.69 -13.73
CA GLY A 300 -9.29 12.07 -13.86
C GLY A 300 -9.29 10.90 -14.82
N ASP A 301 -10.45 10.57 -15.36
CA ASP A 301 -10.55 9.67 -16.51
C ASP A 301 -10.00 10.38 -17.75
N VAL A 302 -9.21 9.63 -18.53
CA VAL A 302 -8.51 10.12 -19.72
C VAL A 302 -9.00 9.38 -20.95
N GLY A 303 -9.19 10.09 -22.05
CA GLY A 303 -9.66 9.46 -23.28
C GLY A 303 -9.77 10.43 -24.45
N TYR A 304 -10.74 10.17 -25.30
CA TYR A 304 -10.91 10.83 -26.61
C TYR A 304 -12.37 11.10 -26.90
N ALA A 305 -12.66 12.24 -27.54
CA ALA A 305 -13.93 12.41 -28.19
C ALA A 305 -13.95 11.52 -29.44
N LEU A 306 -15.01 10.75 -29.59
CA LEU A 306 -15.10 9.72 -30.64
C LEU A 306 -15.42 10.27 -32.02
N GLU A 307 -15.89 11.51 -32.08
CA GLU A 307 -16.14 12.17 -33.33
C GLU A 307 -14.85 12.29 -34.15
N HIS A 308 -14.79 11.59 -35.26
CA HIS A 308 -13.66 11.60 -36.19
C HIS A 308 -12.35 11.00 -35.75
N VAL A 309 -12.28 10.35 -34.57
CA VAL A 309 -11.02 9.76 -34.07
C VAL A 309 -10.46 8.72 -35.05
N THR A 310 -11.29 8.04 -35.81
CA THR A 310 -10.88 7.04 -36.82
C THR A 310 -10.07 7.62 -37.99
N ASP A 311 -10.13 8.93 -38.18
CA ASP A 311 -9.33 9.65 -39.19
C ASP A 311 -7.85 9.80 -38.79
N PHE A 312 -7.53 9.36 -37.55
CA PHE A 312 -6.19 9.44 -36.98
C PHE A 312 -5.66 8.05 -36.63
N SER A 313 -4.37 7.93 -36.49
CA SER A 313 -3.61 6.77 -36.03
C SER A 313 -2.62 7.17 -34.95
N GLY A 314 -2.10 6.20 -34.20
CA GLY A 314 -1.14 6.46 -33.11
C GLY A 314 -1.70 7.38 -32.02
N VAL A 315 -3.04 7.36 -31.84
CA VAL A 315 -3.72 8.19 -30.83
C VAL A 315 -3.41 7.65 -29.45
N ARG A 316 -2.71 8.45 -28.66
CA ARG A 316 -2.24 8.07 -27.34
C ARG A 316 -2.11 9.29 -26.43
N THR A 317 -2.44 9.10 -25.14
CA THR A 317 -2.11 10.05 -24.07
C THR A 317 -1.17 9.36 -23.09
N ASP A 318 0.05 9.86 -22.96
CA ASP A 318 0.96 9.46 -21.88
C ASP A 318 0.79 10.41 -20.69
N ILE A 319 0.57 9.86 -19.51
CA ILE A 319 0.52 10.59 -18.26
C ILE A 319 1.89 10.51 -17.62
N ARG A 320 2.47 11.67 -17.30
CA ARG A 320 3.83 11.78 -16.76
C ARG A 320 3.88 12.60 -15.49
N ASN A 321 4.92 12.35 -14.71
CA ASN A 321 5.23 13.20 -13.57
C ASN A 321 5.61 14.61 -14.07
N PHE A 322 5.10 15.64 -13.43
CA PHE A 322 5.34 17.03 -13.82
C PHE A 322 6.82 17.43 -13.65
N ARG A 323 7.45 16.99 -12.54
CA ARG A 323 8.83 17.34 -12.18
C ARG A 323 9.88 16.41 -12.77
N SER A 324 9.50 15.20 -13.13
CA SER A 324 10.34 14.17 -13.73
C SER A 324 9.62 13.60 -14.95
N PRO A 325 9.61 14.37 -16.07
CA PRO A 325 8.79 14.02 -17.24
C PRO A 325 9.22 12.72 -17.94
N GLU A 326 10.44 12.25 -17.69
CA GLU A 326 10.94 10.94 -18.12
C GLU A 326 10.15 9.81 -17.46
N ASN A 327 9.60 10.03 -16.26
CA ASN A 327 8.79 9.06 -15.55
C ASN A 327 7.37 9.05 -16.10
N LYS A 328 7.12 8.10 -16.99
CA LYS A 328 5.78 7.82 -17.50
C LYS A 328 5.01 7.01 -16.45
N LEU A 329 3.87 7.54 -16.02
CA LEU A 329 3.02 6.91 -15.02
C LEU A 329 1.98 5.99 -15.66
N ALA A 330 1.40 6.38 -16.79
CA ALA A 330 0.42 5.59 -17.51
C ALA A 330 0.37 5.96 -18.99
N SER A 331 -0.20 5.06 -19.80
CA SER A 331 -0.56 5.34 -21.19
C SER A 331 -2.03 4.94 -21.41
N VAL A 332 -2.79 5.82 -22.05
CA VAL A 332 -4.11 5.53 -22.55
C VAL A 332 -4.05 5.55 -24.06
N THR A 333 -4.30 4.40 -24.68
CA THR A 333 -4.32 4.23 -26.13
C THR A 333 -5.74 4.01 -26.61
N LEU A 334 -6.02 4.49 -27.79
CA LEU A 334 -7.28 4.17 -28.46
C LEU A 334 -7.21 2.76 -29.02
N ASP A 335 -8.05 1.87 -28.53
CA ASP A 335 -8.28 0.56 -29.11
C ASP A 335 -9.56 0.63 -29.99
N ALA A 336 -9.40 0.37 -31.28
CA ALA A 336 -10.50 0.39 -32.23
C ALA A 336 -11.61 -0.62 -31.87
N THR A 337 -11.29 -1.69 -31.14
CA THR A 337 -12.27 -2.69 -30.69
C THR A 337 -13.18 -2.17 -29.58
N GLN A 338 -12.73 -1.17 -28.82
CA GLN A 338 -13.48 -0.56 -27.71
C GLN A 338 -14.46 0.52 -28.16
N LEU A 339 -14.45 0.89 -29.44
CA LEU A 339 -15.31 1.95 -30.00
C LEU A 339 -16.78 1.52 -30.25
N ASN A 340 -17.06 0.23 -30.16
CA ASN A 340 -18.40 -0.28 -30.40
C ASN A 340 -19.35 0.10 -29.24
N GLY A 341 -20.26 1.04 -29.51
CA GLY A 341 -21.36 1.39 -28.61
C GLY A 341 -21.23 2.69 -27.84
N VAL A 342 -20.09 3.40 -27.91
CA VAL A 342 -19.89 4.67 -27.21
C VAL A 342 -20.24 5.85 -28.14
N LYS A 343 -21.15 6.74 -27.71
CA LYS A 343 -21.73 7.77 -28.60
C LYS A 343 -20.98 9.11 -28.65
N LYS A 344 -20.19 9.48 -27.64
CA LYS A 344 -19.57 10.83 -27.56
C LYS A 344 -18.10 10.84 -27.13
N CYS A 345 -17.76 10.25 -25.99
CA CYS A 345 -16.39 10.18 -25.50
C CYS A 345 -16.07 8.77 -25.01
N TYR A 346 -14.87 8.32 -25.28
CA TYR A 346 -14.29 7.16 -24.62
C TYR A 346 -13.32 7.65 -23.56
N VAL A 347 -13.57 7.29 -22.33
CA VAL A 347 -12.69 7.63 -21.20
C VAL A 347 -12.34 6.38 -20.40
N GLN A 348 -11.15 6.36 -19.86
CA GLN A 348 -10.60 5.26 -19.10
C GLN A 348 -9.92 5.78 -17.84
N ASN A 349 -10.19 5.12 -16.71
CA ASN A 349 -9.44 5.36 -15.48
C ASN A 349 -7.99 4.89 -15.67
N PRO A 350 -6.99 5.77 -15.61
CA PRO A 350 -5.59 5.39 -15.77
C PRO A 350 -5.05 4.61 -14.56
N SER A 351 -5.73 4.66 -13.41
CA SER A 351 -5.33 3.99 -12.16
C SER A 351 -5.89 2.56 -12.02
N ARG A 352 -6.40 1.97 -13.08
CA ARG A 352 -7.05 0.64 -13.06
C ARG A 352 -6.21 -0.49 -12.48
N ASN A 353 -4.90 -0.37 -12.49
CA ASN A 353 -3.96 -1.36 -11.96
C ASN A 353 -3.30 -0.90 -10.65
N ALA A 354 -3.94 0.01 -9.94
CA ALA A 354 -3.42 0.63 -8.74
C ALA A 354 -3.10 -0.35 -7.59
N MET A 355 -3.70 -1.54 -7.61
CA MET A 355 -3.51 -2.57 -6.58
C MET A 355 -3.11 -3.89 -7.26
N PRO A 356 -1.83 -4.05 -7.61
CA PRO A 356 -1.37 -5.25 -8.30
C PRO A 356 -1.47 -6.47 -7.38
N MET A 357 -1.98 -7.57 -7.93
CA MET A 357 -1.94 -8.87 -7.29
C MET A 357 -0.73 -9.66 -7.83
N LEU A 358 0.25 -9.89 -6.95
CA LEU A 358 1.43 -10.67 -7.27
C LEU A 358 1.20 -12.12 -6.83
N ARG A 359 1.49 -13.09 -7.69
CA ARG A 359 1.34 -14.51 -7.40
C ARG A 359 2.61 -15.27 -7.79
N THR A 360 3.01 -16.19 -6.94
CA THR A 360 4.04 -17.18 -7.25
C THR A 360 3.65 -18.55 -6.72
N GLU A 361 4.26 -19.58 -7.25
CA GLU A 361 4.13 -20.94 -6.79
C GLU A 361 5.52 -21.47 -6.41
N PHE A 362 5.59 -22.28 -5.39
CA PHE A 362 6.82 -22.94 -4.96
C PHE A 362 6.51 -24.32 -4.41
N GLU A 363 7.46 -25.22 -4.51
CA GLU A 363 7.36 -26.56 -3.98
C GLU A 363 8.27 -26.71 -2.76
N THR A 364 7.83 -27.53 -1.81
CA THR A 364 8.68 -27.92 -0.68
C THR A 364 9.23 -29.33 -0.94
N SER A 365 10.53 -29.50 -0.72
CA SER A 365 11.20 -30.80 -0.88
C SER A 365 10.91 -31.79 0.26
N TYR A 366 10.11 -31.41 1.22
CA TYR A 366 9.85 -32.22 2.41
C TYR A 366 8.38 -32.64 2.49
N ASP A 367 8.18 -33.91 2.82
CA ASP A 367 6.84 -34.47 3.03
C ASP A 367 6.11 -33.87 4.23
N LYS A 368 6.86 -33.33 5.19
CA LYS A 368 6.31 -32.71 6.38
C LYS A 368 7.13 -31.50 6.82
N VAL A 369 6.51 -30.33 6.75
CA VAL A 369 7.11 -29.09 7.23
C VAL A 369 6.95 -29.00 8.75
N ARG A 370 8.06 -28.94 9.48
CA ARG A 370 8.08 -28.81 10.95
C ARG A 370 7.83 -27.38 11.40
N LYS A 371 8.41 -26.41 10.70
CA LYS A 371 8.34 -24.99 11.00
C LYS A 371 8.47 -24.19 9.70
N ALA A 372 7.55 -23.28 9.46
CA ALA A 372 7.63 -22.32 8.37
C ALA A 372 7.36 -20.89 8.90
N ARG A 373 8.18 -19.94 8.46
CA ARG A 373 8.06 -18.54 8.80
C ARG A 373 8.02 -17.72 7.53
N LEU A 374 7.11 -16.74 7.50
CA LEU A 374 7.04 -15.76 6.45
C LEU A 374 7.51 -14.42 7.01
N TYR A 375 8.60 -13.90 6.44
CA TYR A 375 9.09 -12.55 6.68
C TYR A 375 8.65 -11.68 5.52
N VAL A 376 7.95 -10.59 5.77
CA VAL A 376 7.39 -9.75 4.72
C VAL A 376 7.46 -8.27 5.07
N THR A 377 7.82 -7.48 4.07
CA THR A 377 7.78 -6.01 4.11
C THR A 377 7.21 -5.46 2.80
N SER A 378 6.75 -4.23 2.84
CA SER A 378 6.33 -3.51 1.63
C SER A 378 6.56 -2.01 1.76
N ARG A 379 6.57 -1.32 0.64
CA ARG A 379 6.35 0.12 0.55
C ARG A 379 4.87 0.32 0.27
N GLY A 380 4.13 0.80 1.26
CA GLY A 380 2.66 0.82 1.24
C GLY A 380 2.06 -0.34 2.04
N ILE A 381 0.84 -0.69 1.74
CA ILE A 381 0.04 -1.69 2.45
C ILE A 381 0.02 -2.99 1.64
N TYR A 382 0.07 -4.13 2.33
CA TYR A 382 -0.10 -5.44 1.70
C TYR A 382 -1.13 -6.31 2.45
N GLU A 383 -1.70 -7.25 1.74
CA GLU A 383 -2.31 -8.45 2.27
C GLU A 383 -1.64 -9.69 1.65
N MET A 384 -1.38 -10.71 2.47
CA MET A 384 -0.75 -11.94 2.03
C MET A 384 -1.73 -13.10 2.13
N TYR A 385 -1.68 -13.96 1.15
CA TYR A 385 -2.43 -15.21 1.11
C TYR A 385 -1.48 -16.36 0.80
N LEU A 386 -1.63 -17.47 1.51
CA LEU A 386 -0.90 -18.71 1.24
C LEU A 386 -1.91 -19.84 1.07
N ASN A 387 -1.88 -20.51 -0.08
CA ASN A 387 -2.83 -21.55 -0.43
C ASN A 387 -4.31 -21.12 -0.28
N GLY A 388 -4.61 -19.89 -0.66
CA GLY A 388 -5.96 -19.29 -0.59
C GLY A 388 -6.40 -18.82 0.80
N GLN A 389 -5.58 -18.99 1.82
CA GLN A 389 -5.87 -18.53 3.18
C GLN A 389 -5.09 -17.26 3.49
N ARG A 390 -5.75 -16.28 4.12
CA ARG A 390 -5.13 -15.03 4.55
C ARG A 390 -4.08 -15.31 5.63
N VAL A 391 -2.93 -14.65 5.51
CA VAL A 391 -1.85 -14.73 6.49
C VAL A 391 -1.96 -13.57 7.47
N GLY A 392 -2.08 -13.90 8.75
CA GLY A 392 -2.25 -12.90 9.82
C GLY A 392 -3.66 -12.30 9.89
N GLU A 393 -3.92 -11.56 10.96
CA GLU A 393 -5.19 -10.90 11.24
C GLU A 393 -5.06 -9.38 11.25
N ASP A 394 -3.83 -8.87 11.16
CA ASP A 394 -3.52 -7.45 11.21
C ASP A 394 -3.99 -6.72 9.94
N TYR A 395 -4.18 -5.42 10.08
CA TYR A 395 -4.54 -4.50 8.99
C TYR A 395 -3.48 -3.42 8.83
N PHE A 396 -3.39 -2.83 7.64
CA PHE A 396 -2.46 -1.75 7.30
C PHE A 396 -0.98 -2.11 7.47
N ASN A 397 -0.63 -3.37 7.21
CA ASN A 397 0.73 -3.88 7.30
C ASN A 397 1.63 -3.35 6.17
N PRO A 398 2.93 -3.16 6.44
CA PRO A 398 3.66 -3.29 7.71
C PRO A 398 3.64 -2.01 8.56
N GLY A 399 2.93 -0.99 8.15
CA GLY A 399 2.93 0.36 8.73
C GLY A 399 3.73 1.35 7.90
N VAL A 400 3.39 2.63 8.03
CA VAL A 400 4.01 3.72 7.27
C VAL A 400 5.21 4.26 8.01
N THR A 401 6.35 4.35 7.31
CA THR A 401 7.59 4.92 7.81
C THR A 401 8.23 5.83 6.76
N GLN A 402 9.32 6.45 7.10
CA GLN A 402 10.17 7.15 6.14
C GLN A 402 11.03 6.12 5.38
N TYR A 403 10.52 5.62 4.25
CA TYR A 403 11.08 4.47 3.53
C TYR A 403 12.53 4.61 3.04
N ASN A 404 13.08 5.82 2.96
CA ASN A 404 14.49 6.03 2.69
C ASN A 404 15.38 5.88 3.93
N LYS A 405 14.80 5.60 5.11
CA LYS A 405 15.51 5.39 6.36
C LYS A 405 15.15 4.08 7.06
N THR A 406 13.87 3.75 7.09
CA THR A 406 13.39 2.61 7.87
C THR A 406 12.25 1.91 7.14
N HIS A 407 12.33 0.59 7.04
CA HIS A 407 11.23 -0.28 6.66
C HIS A 407 10.87 -1.16 7.85
N LEU A 408 9.57 -1.25 8.13
CA LEU A 408 9.04 -2.24 9.05
C LEU A 408 8.79 -3.54 8.29
N TYR A 409 8.96 -4.67 8.95
CA TYR A 409 8.56 -5.97 8.43
C TYR A 409 7.81 -6.76 9.50
N GLN A 410 7.07 -7.75 9.06
CA GLN A 410 6.34 -8.67 9.93
C GLN A 410 6.80 -10.09 9.76
N VAL A 411 6.61 -10.86 10.81
CA VAL A 411 6.92 -12.29 10.85
C VAL A 411 5.67 -13.06 11.19
N TYR A 412 5.33 -14.05 10.36
CA TYR A 412 4.16 -14.90 10.56
C TYR A 412 4.56 -16.37 10.68
N ASP A 413 3.87 -17.09 11.57
CA ASP A 413 3.91 -18.54 11.58
C ASP A 413 2.95 -19.09 10.53
N VAL A 414 3.48 -19.55 9.43
CA VAL A 414 2.70 -20.12 8.32
C VAL A 414 2.78 -21.65 8.26
N THR A 415 3.29 -22.28 9.30
CA THR A 415 3.48 -23.75 9.34
C THR A 415 2.20 -24.52 9.00
N LYS A 416 1.06 -24.05 9.53
CA LYS A 416 -0.24 -24.70 9.30
C LYS A 416 -0.83 -24.44 7.91
N LEU A 417 -0.33 -23.42 7.21
CA LEU A 417 -0.79 -23.04 5.88
C LEU A 417 0.00 -23.75 4.77
N MET A 418 1.09 -24.46 5.16
CA MET A 418 1.88 -25.26 4.22
C MET A 418 1.11 -26.52 3.88
N VAL A 419 0.78 -26.69 2.61
CA VAL A 419 0.17 -27.91 2.04
C VAL A 419 1.12 -28.50 1.00
N LYS A 420 0.96 -29.79 0.75
CA LYS A 420 1.70 -30.48 -0.33
C LYS A 420 1.28 -29.96 -1.69
#